data_38e89de124540b680e3c2aa95e059490
#
_entry.id   38e89de124540b680e3c2aa95e059490
#
_cell.length_a   1.000
_cell.length_b   1.000
_cell.length_c   1.000
_cell.angle_alpha   90.00
_cell.angle_beta   90.00
_cell.angle_gamma   90.00
#
_symmetry.space_group_name_H-M   'P 1'
#
loop_
_entity.id
_entity.type
_entity.pdbx_description
1 polymer ?
#
loop_
_entity_poly.entity_id
_entity_poly.type
_entity_poly.pdbx_seq_one_letter_code
_entity_poly.pdbx_strand_id
1 'polypeptide(L)'
;MIREKRTVGILIAEDDPEERELIEEAFRESRLSNPLNFVKDGIELMDYLYRRGEFARMVGRPLPGLILLDLKMPRKDGIEALREIKSDSRLRSVPTVVFTTSKAEEDIIRSYNLGVNSFITKPLGFGQLVEMVRAFSQYWLEIVELPYGIRI
;
A
#
# COMPACT_ATOMS: atom_id res chain seq x y z
N MET A 1 14.47 26.61 -10.26
CA MET A 1 15.08 25.29 -10.02
C MET A 1 14.00 24.22 -9.97
N ILE A 2 14.07 23.22 -10.81
CA ILE A 2 13.10 22.12 -10.83
C ILE A 2 13.53 21.11 -9.77
N ARG A 3 12.64 20.85 -8.81
CA ARG A 3 12.89 19.83 -7.80
C ARG A 3 12.61 18.45 -8.38
N GLU A 4 13.62 17.60 -8.41
CA GLU A 4 13.48 16.22 -8.86
C GLU A 4 12.60 15.44 -7.87
N LYS A 5 11.57 14.77 -8.39
CA LYS A 5 10.73 13.90 -7.55
C LYS A 5 11.49 12.63 -7.19
N ARG A 6 11.51 12.31 -5.90
CA ARG A 6 12.14 11.08 -5.45
C ARG A 6 11.24 9.89 -5.75
N THR A 7 11.84 8.81 -6.22
CA THR A 7 11.15 7.55 -6.47
C THR A 7 10.95 6.83 -5.14
N VAL A 8 9.70 6.67 -4.74
CA VAL A 8 9.36 5.94 -3.51
C VAL A 8 8.95 4.51 -3.82
N GLY A 9 9.16 3.60 -2.88
CA GLY A 9 8.66 2.24 -2.99
C GLY A 9 7.20 2.17 -2.63
N ILE A 10 6.49 1.23 -3.24
CA ILE A 10 5.09 0.93 -2.95
C ILE A 10 5.03 -0.46 -2.35
N LEU A 11 4.44 -0.58 -1.16
CA LEU A 11 4.23 -1.86 -0.50
C LEU A 11 2.78 -2.27 -0.66
N ILE A 12 2.56 -3.45 -1.22
CA ILE A 12 1.22 -3.96 -1.52
C ILE A 12 0.97 -5.21 -0.68
N ALA A 13 -0.04 -5.17 0.18
CA ALA A 13 -0.45 -6.31 1.00
C ALA A 13 -1.63 -6.99 0.31
N GLU A 14 -1.38 -8.17 -0.24
CA GLU A 14 -2.34 -8.95 -1.01
C GLU A 14 -1.99 -10.44 -0.88
N ASP A 15 -2.93 -11.26 -0.41
CA ASP A 15 -2.70 -12.68 -0.16
C ASP A 15 -2.87 -13.57 -1.40
N ASP A 16 -3.69 -13.15 -2.37
CA ASP A 16 -3.98 -13.94 -3.55
C ASP A 16 -2.89 -13.76 -4.62
N PRO A 17 -2.17 -14.84 -4.99
CA PRO A 17 -1.12 -14.75 -6.01
C PRO A 17 -1.62 -14.26 -7.37
N GLU A 18 -2.84 -14.65 -7.77
CA GLU A 18 -3.43 -14.20 -9.03
C GLU A 18 -3.72 -12.70 -9.02
N GLU A 19 -4.25 -12.19 -7.92
CA GLU A 19 -4.49 -10.76 -7.74
C GLU A 19 -3.17 -9.99 -7.75
N ARG A 20 -2.13 -10.52 -7.13
CA ARG A 20 -0.81 -9.87 -7.15
C ARG A 20 -0.27 -9.76 -8.58
N GLU A 21 -0.41 -10.81 -9.38
CA GLU A 21 0.02 -10.77 -10.78
C GLU A 21 -0.73 -9.71 -11.57
N LEU A 22 -2.04 -9.62 -11.38
CA LEU A 22 -2.87 -8.64 -12.08
C LEU A 22 -2.51 -7.21 -11.68
N ILE A 23 -2.28 -6.97 -10.40
CA ILE A 23 -1.87 -5.66 -9.90
C ILE A 23 -0.50 -5.28 -10.47
N GLU A 24 0.45 -6.21 -10.43
CA GLU A 24 1.79 -5.97 -10.98
C GLU A 24 1.73 -5.64 -12.46
N GLU A 25 0.93 -6.39 -13.23
CA GLU A 25 0.75 -6.16 -14.66
C GLU A 25 0.10 -4.79 -14.92
N ALA A 26 -0.90 -4.41 -14.12
CA ALA A 26 -1.56 -3.11 -14.25
C ALA A 26 -0.58 -1.96 -14.00
N PHE A 27 0.31 -2.08 -13.01
CA PHE A 27 1.35 -1.09 -12.78
C PHE A 27 2.36 -1.05 -13.93
N ARG A 28 2.70 -2.21 -14.48
CA ARG A 28 3.61 -2.29 -15.63
C ARG A 28 3.02 -1.59 -16.85
N GLU A 29 1.72 -1.80 -17.11
CA GLU A 29 1.00 -1.12 -18.18
C GLU A 29 1.00 0.41 -18.00
N SER A 30 1.07 0.88 -16.77
CA SER A 30 1.12 2.30 -16.43
C SER A 30 2.54 2.89 -16.55
N ARG A 31 3.52 2.08 -16.90
CA ARG A 31 4.93 2.47 -17.11
C ARG A 31 5.57 3.16 -15.90
N LEU A 32 5.26 2.66 -14.72
CA LEU A 32 5.85 3.19 -13.50
C LEU A 32 7.22 2.58 -13.25
N SER A 33 8.13 3.41 -12.78
CA SER A 33 9.46 2.98 -12.37
C SER A 33 9.58 2.76 -10.85
N ASN A 34 8.52 3.00 -10.10
CA ASN A 34 8.52 2.82 -8.66
C ASN A 34 8.66 1.34 -8.29
N PRO A 35 9.56 0.99 -7.36
CA PRO A 35 9.66 -0.40 -6.92
C PRO A 35 8.36 -0.86 -6.26
N LEU A 36 7.91 -2.06 -6.63
CA LEU A 36 6.75 -2.70 -6.01
C LEU A 36 7.24 -3.86 -5.16
N ASN A 37 6.78 -3.93 -3.93
CA ASN A 37 7.03 -5.06 -3.05
C ASN A 37 5.70 -5.60 -2.54
N PHE A 38 5.58 -6.91 -2.44
CA PHE A 38 4.35 -7.57 -2.03
C PHE A 38 4.56 -8.32 -0.72
N VAL A 39 3.55 -8.25 0.14
CA VAL A 39 3.45 -9.09 1.34
C VAL A 39 2.08 -9.78 1.32
N LYS A 40 1.98 -10.95 1.91
CA LYS A 40 0.82 -11.84 1.71
C LYS A 40 -0.22 -11.82 2.83
N ASP A 41 0.09 -11.22 3.96
CA ASP A 41 -0.85 -11.11 5.10
C ASP A 41 -0.41 -9.99 6.05
N GLY A 42 -1.22 -9.76 7.08
CA GLY A 42 -0.93 -8.69 8.03
C GLY A 42 0.29 -8.93 8.91
N ILE A 43 0.64 -10.20 9.17
CA ILE A 43 1.85 -10.53 9.93
C ILE A 43 3.09 -10.16 9.12
N GLU A 44 3.13 -10.58 7.86
CA GLU A 44 4.25 -10.27 6.97
C GLU A 44 4.35 -8.77 6.72
N LEU A 45 3.20 -8.10 6.60
CA LEU A 45 3.15 -6.64 6.46
C LEU A 45 3.83 -5.94 7.63
N MET A 46 3.49 -6.33 8.86
CA MET A 46 4.06 -5.70 10.04
C MET A 46 5.53 -6.06 10.21
N ASP A 47 5.92 -7.29 9.87
CA ASP A 47 7.33 -7.70 9.88
C ASP A 47 8.15 -6.87 8.88
N TYR A 48 7.58 -6.61 7.71
CA TYR A 48 8.23 -5.76 6.70
C TYR A 48 8.45 -4.34 7.24
N LEU A 49 7.40 -3.75 7.78
CA LEU A 49 7.45 -2.36 8.28
C LEU A 49 8.39 -2.22 9.48
N TYR A 50 8.38 -3.19 10.40
CA TYR A 50 9.25 -3.17 11.57
C TYR A 50 10.65 -3.75 11.33
N ARG A 51 10.92 -4.23 10.11
CA ARG A 51 12.21 -4.83 9.76
C ARG A 51 12.51 -6.04 10.65
N ARG A 52 11.53 -6.93 10.81
CA ARG A 52 11.65 -8.16 11.61
C ARG A 52 11.72 -9.39 10.72
N GLY A 53 12.18 -10.51 11.27
CA GLY A 53 12.24 -11.78 10.57
C GLY A 53 13.10 -11.70 9.31
N GLU A 54 12.55 -12.14 8.19
CA GLU A 54 13.26 -12.12 6.91
C GLU A 54 13.59 -10.71 6.40
N PHE A 55 12.95 -9.68 6.97
CA PHE A 55 13.18 -8.30 6.59
C PHE A 55 14.17 -7.55 7.48
N ALA A 56 14.81 -8.26 8.43
CA ALA A 56 15.77 -7.65 9.36
C ALA A 56 16.95 -7.02 8.62
N ARG A 57 17.34 -7.57 7.47
CA ARG A 57 18.42 -7.02 6.64
C ARG A 57 18.11 -5.63 6.09
N MET A 58 16.85 -5.21 6.15
CA MET A 58 16.40 -3.92 5.62
C MET A 58 16.42 -2.80 6.64
N VAL A 59 16.90 -3.07 7.86
CA VAL A 59 17.03 -2.05 8.90
C VAL A 59 17.86 -0.87 8.38
N GLY A 60 17.37 0.33 8.61
CA GLY A 60 18.00 1.57 8.13
C GLY A 60 17.59 2.01 6.74
N ARG A 61 16.95 1.15 5.96
CA ARG A 61 16.40 1.54 4.66
C ARG A 61 15.11 2.33 4.85
N PRO A 62 14.80 3.28 3.94
CA PRO A 62 13.54 4.01 4.02
C PRO A 62 12.34 3.09 3.98
N LEU A 63 11.30 3.44 4.73
CA LEU A 63 10.01 2.79 4.63
C LEU A 63 9.36 3.09 3.27
N PRO A 64 8.38 2.28 2.83
CA PRO A 64 7.65 2.61 1.61
C PRO A 64 7.04 4.00 1.69
N GLY A 65 6.94 4.67 0.55
CA GLY A 65 6.25 5.95 0.47
C GLY A 65 4.75 5.81 0.45
N LEU A 66 4.26 4.60 0.17
CA LEU A 66 2.83 4.34 0.03
C LEU A 66 2.54 2.87 0.30
N ILE A 67 1.47 2.60 1.04
CA ILE A 67 1.00 1.23 1.31
C ILE A 67 -0.37 1.05 0.66
N LEU A 68 -0.51 -0.01 -0.15
CA LEU A 68 -1.80 -0.48 -0.64
C LEU A 68 -2.18 -1.70 0.18
N LEU A 69 -3.34 -1.68 0.79
CA LEU A 69 -3.73 -2.65 1.81
C LEU A 69 -5.08 -3.30 1.50
N ASP A 70 -5.08 -4.62 1.28
CA ASP A 70 -6.32 -5.36 1.22
C ASP A 70 -6.83 -5.62 2.65
N LEU A 71 -8.14 -5.57 2.84
CA LEU A 71 -8.75 -5.83 4.15
C LEU A 71 -8.85 -7.31 4.46
N LYS A 72 -9.03 -8.16 3.44
CA LYS A 72 -9.25 -9.59 3.63
C LYS A 72 -7.97 -10.37 3.42
N MET A 73 -7.28 -10.66 4.50
CA MET A 73 -6.04 -11.44 4.47
C MET A 73 -6.04 -12.45 5.63
N PRO A 74 -5.37 -13.61 5.46
CA PRO A 74 -5.26 -14.58 6.54
C PRO A 74 -4.31 -14.13 7.64
N ARG A 75 -4.35 -14.81 8.76
CA ARG A 75 -3.54 -14.64 9.97
C ARG A 75 -3.83 -13.31 10.68
N LYS A 76 -3.48 -12.19 10.07
CA LYS A 76 -3.80 -10.84 10.55
C LYS A 76 -4.42 -10.11 9.38
N ASP A 77 -5.68 -9.66 9.54
CA ASP A 77 -6.39 -8.98 8.45
C ASP A 77 -5.96 -7.51 8.30
N GLY A 78 -6.46 -6.87 7.25
CA GLY A 78 -6.09 -5.50 6.92
C GLY A 78 -6.55 -4.48 7.95
N ILE A 79 -7.70 -4.69 8.58
CA ILE A 79 -8.20 -3.77 9.63
C ILE A 79 -7.28 -3.81 10.85
N GLU A 80 -6.89 -5.01 11.29
CA GLU A 80 -5.95 -5.17 12.40
C GLU A 80 -4.60 -4.52 12.09
N ALA A 81 -4.08 -4.76 10.88
CA ALA A 81 -2.82 -4.16 10.44
C ALA A 81 -2.92 -2.63 10.37
N LEU A 82 -4.03 -2.11 9.82
CA LEU A 82 -4.26 -0.66 9.72
C LEU A 82 -4.29 -0.01 11.10
N ARG A 83 -4.98 -0.65 12.05
CA ARG A 83 -5.02 -0.15 13.44
C ARG A 83 -3.62 -0.06 14.02
N GLU A 84 -2.82 -1.08 13.83
CA GLU A 84 -1.44 -1.12 14.34
C GLU A 84 -0.57 -0.04 13.69
N ILE A 85 -0.64 0.11 12.36
CA ILE A 85 0.09 1.13 11.62
C ILE A 85 -0.26 2.53 12.12
N LYS A 86 -1.54 2.82 12.23
CA LYS A 86 -2.00 4.17 12.60
C LYS A 86 -1.84 4.48 14.09
N SER A 87 -1.63 3.46 14.93
CA SER A 87 -1.36 3.63 16.35
C SER A 87 0.13 3.80 16.66
N ASP A 88 1.01 3.48 15.73
CA ASP A 88 2.46 3.58 15.91
C ASP A 88 2.95 4.95 15.44
N SER A 89 3.62 5.69 16.34
CA SER A 89 4.11 7.03 16.03
C SER A 89 5.12 7.08 14.88
N ARG A 90 5.79 5.96 14.61
CA ARG A 90 6.78 5.86 13.53
C ARG A 90 6.18 5.50 12.19
N LEU A 91 5.05 4.79 12.20
CA LEU A 91 4.41 4.27 10.99
C LEU A 91 3.21 5.09 10.52
N ARG A 92 2.54 5.79 11.43
CA ARG A 92 1.26 6.46 11.13
C ARG A 92 1.35 7.52 10.02
N SER A 93 2.54 8.05 9.77
CA SER A 93 2.74 9.06 8.73
C SER A 93 2.93 8.45 7.33
N VAL A 94 3.08 7.12 7.23
CA VAL A 94 3.16 6.45 5.93
C VAL A 94 1.77 6.43 5.31
N PRO A 95 1.56 7.07 4.15
CA PRO A 95 0.28 7.06 3.50
C PRO A 95 -0.20 5.64 3.22
N THR A 96 -1.43 5.35 3.61
CA THR A 96 -2.03 4.02 3.47
C THR A 96 -3.36 4.15 2.75
N VAL A 97 -3.53 3.39 1.68
CA VAL A 97 -4.74 3.33 0.88
C VAL A 97 -5.28 1.90 0.95
N VAL A 98 -6.52 1.76 1.36
CA VAL A 98 -7.19 0.45 1.32
C VAL A 98 -7.58 0.15 -0.12
N PHE A 99 -7.28 -1.06 -0.56
CA PHE A 99 -7.54 -1.52 -1.92
C PHE A 99 -8.11 -2.93 -1.84
N THR A 100 -9.43 -3.06 -1.89
CA THR A 100 -10.13 -4.29 -1.53
C THR A 100 -11.38 -4.50 -2.40
N THR A 101 -11.85 -5.75 -2.47
CA THR A 101 -13.11 -6.07 -3.12
C THR A 101 -14.33 -5.70 -2.27
N SER A 102 -14.13 -5.44 -0.97
CA SER A 102 -15.23 -5.07 -0.08
C SER A 102 -15.85 -3.74 -0.48
N LYS A 103 -17.19 -3.70 -0.52
CA LYS A 103 -17.98 -2.49 -0.72
C LYS A 103 -18.83 -2.18 0.52
N ALA A 104 -18.62 -2.93 1.61
CA ALA A 104 -19.40 -2.76 2.81
C ALA A 104 -19.17 -1.37 3.41
N GLU A 105 -20.26 -0.62 3.60
CA GLU A 105 -20.20 0.73 4.15
C GLU A 105 -19.50 0.75 5.50
N GLU A 106 -19.75 -0.25 6.32
CA GLU A 106 -19.12 -0.38 7.64
C GLU A 106 -17.58 -0.50 7.54
N ASP A 107 -17.07 -1.22 6.52
CA ASP A 107 -15.62 -1.35 6.30
C ASP A 107 -15.03 -0.02 5.87
N ILE A 108 -15.73 0.73 5.04
CA ILE A 108 -15.31 2.06 4.59
C ILE A 108 -15.22 2.99 5.81
N ILE A 109 -16.27 3.04 6.62
CA ILE A 109 -16.33 3.89 7.80
C ILE A 109 -15.23 3.53 8.79
N ARG A 110 -15.04 2.24 9.09
CA ARG A 110 -13.99 1.77 10.01
C ARG A 110 -12.61 2.17 9.52
N SER A 111 -12.35 2.00 8.23
CA SER A 111 -11.04 2.33 7.64
C SER A 111 -10.73 3.81 7.80
N TYR A 112 -11.69 4.68 7.50
CA TYR A 112 -11.49 6.12 7.67
C TYR A 112 -11.36 6.51 9.15
N ASN A 113 -12.13 5.88 10.03
CA ASN A 113 -12.02 6.14 11.47
C ASN A 113 -10.64 5.75 12.02
N LEU A 114 -10.00 4.75 11.43
CA LEU A 114 -8.65 4.33 11.81
C LEU A 114 -7.56 5.22 11.20
N GLY A 115 -7.91 6.10 10.27
CA GLY A 115 -6.97 7.06 9.71
C GLY A 115 -6.42 6.72 8.33
N VAL A 116 -7.11 5.86 7.57
CA VAL A 116 -6.68 5.58 6.20
C VAL A 116 -6.79 6.84 5.34
N ASN A 117 -5.89 6.98 4.39
CA ASN A 117 -5.86 8.16 3.52
C ASN A 117 -6.92 8.09 2.42
N SER A 118 -7.19 6.91 1.89
CA SER A 118 -8.31 6.70 0.97
C SER A 118 -8.68 5.22 0.92
N PHE A 119 -9.88 4.94 0.40
CA PHE A 119 -10.45 3.59 0.29
C PHE A 119 -10.87 3.40 -1.17
N ILE A 120 -10.33 2.37 -1.81
CA ILE A 120 -10.62 2.06 -3.21
C ILE A 120 -11.16 0.65 -3.30
N THR A 121 -12.31 0.50 -3.95
CA THR A 121 -12.85 -0.82 -4.26
C THR A 121 -12.19 -1.34 -5.54
N LYS A 122 -11.65 -2.57 -5.49
CA LYS A 122 -11.00 -3.19 -6.66
C LYS A 122 -11.99 -3.34 -7.81
N PRO A 123 -11.62 -2.90 -9.03
CA PRO A 123 -12.44 -3.16 -10.21
C PRO A 123 -12.47 -4.65 -10.54
N LEU A 124 -13.54 -5.10 -11.20
CA LEU A 124 -13.71 -6.50 -11.58
C LEU A 124 -12.96 -6.89 -12.85
N GLY A 125 -12.76 -5.95 -13.78
CA GLY A 125 -12.10 -6.24 -15.05
C GLY A 125 -10.67 -5.72 -15.09
N PHE A 126 -9.81 -6.40 -15.84
CA PHE A 126 -8.41 -6.00 -15.96
C PHE A 126 -8.24 -4.62 -16.61
N GLY A 127 -9.01 -4.31 -17.64
CA GLY A 127 -8.96 -2.98 -18.28
C GLY A 127 -9.31 -1.87 -17.32
N GLN A 128 -10.31 -2.09 -16.47
CA GLN A 128 -10.70 -1.13 -15.44
C GLN A 128 -9.62 -1.01 -14.35
N LEU A 129 -8.96 -2.11 -14.02
CA LEU A 129 -7.86 -2.12 -13.08
C LEU A 129 -6.69 -1.28 -13.61
N VAL A 130 -6.33 -1.43 -14.89
CA VAL A 130 -5.28 -0.63 -15.52
C VAL A 130 -5.62 0.86 -15.49
N GLU A 131 -6.86 1.21 -15.84
CA GLU A 131 -7.30 2.62 -15.80
C GLU A 131 -7.25 3.19 -14.38
N MET A 132 -7.68 2.41 -13.40
CA MET A 132 -7.64 2.83 -11.99
C MET A 132 -6.20 3.00 -11.51
N VAL A 133 -5.31 2.06 -11.83
CA VAL A 133 -3.90 2.15 -11.46
C VAL A 133 -3.25 3.37 -12.12
N ARG A 134 -3.60 3.66 -13.35
CA ARG A 134 -3.09 4.84 -14.06
C ARG A 134 -3.50 6.13 -13.36
N ALA A 135 -4.77 6.26 -13.01
CA ALA A 135 -5.29 7.43 -12.28
C ALA A 135 -4.70 7.53 -10.87
N PHE A 136 -4.61 6.39 -10.18
CA PHE A 136 -3.99 6.28 -8.86
C PHE A 136 -2.54 6.75 -8.90
N SER A 137 -1.79 6.30 -9.88
CA SER A 137 -0.38 6.62 -10.04
C SER A 137 -0.17 8.10 -10.34
N GLN A 138 -1.02 8.67 -11.18
CA GLN A 138 -0.97 10.09 -11.49
C GLN A 138 -1.19 10.93 -10.23
N TYR A 139 -2.16 10.57 -9.43
CA TYR A 139 -2.47 11.33 -8.21
C TYR A 139 -1.40 11.14 -7.13
N TRP A 140 -1.14 9.90 -6.74
CA TRP A 140 -0.28 9.61 -5.59
C TRP A 140 1.20 9.74 -5.87
N LEU A 141 1.64 9.44 -7.10
CA LEU A 141 3.06 9.38 -7.43
C LEU A 141 3.56 10.59 -8.21
N GLU A 142 2.66 11.33 -8.86
CA GLU A 142 3.05 12.51 -9.64
C GLU A 142 2.57 13.83 -9.02
N ILE A 143 1.34 13.87 -8.51
CA ILE A 143 0.73 15.10 -7.99
C ILE A 143 1.03 15.30 -6.51
N VAL A 144 0.82 14.26 -5.70
CA VAL A 144 0.94 14.33 -4.23
C VAL A 144 2.40 14.34 -3.82
N GLU A 145 2.73 15.18 -2.82
CA GLU A 145 4.02 15.12 -2.16
C GLU A 145 3.96 14.07 -1.06
N LEU A 146 4.75 13.00 -1.20
CA LEU A 146 4.79 11.91 -0.23
C LEU A 146 5.94 12.10 0.77
N PRO A 147 5.77 11.66 2.03
CA PRO A 147 6.89 11.65 2.96
C PRO A 147 7.98 10.70 2.46
N TYR A 148 9.22 11.14 2.53
CA TYR A 148 10.36 10.35 2.06
C TYR A 148 11.40 10.24 3.18
N GLY A 149 12.02 9.06 3.25
CA GLY A 149 13.13 8.86 4.19
C GLY A 149 12.70 8.52 5.60
N ILE A 150 11.44 8.17 5.83
CA ILE A 150 11.00 7.66 7.13
C ILE A 150 11.68 6.32 7.38
N ARG A 151 12.31 6.18 8.54
CA ARG A 151 13.04 4.96 8.90
C ARG A 151 12.66 4.49 10.30
N ILE A 152 12.80 3.21 10.49
CA ILE A 152 12.73 2.57 11.81
C ILE A 152 14.12 2.22 12.28
#